data_9d51721acddd1ca1c135c0e005bd8516
#
_entry.id   9d51721acddd1ca1c135c0e005bd8516
#
_cell.length_a   1.000
_cell.length_b   1.000
_cell.length_c   1.000
_cell.angle_alpha   90.00
_cell.angle_beta   90.00
_cell.angle_gamma   90.00
#
_symmetry.space_group_name_H-M   'P 1'
#
loop_
_entity.id
_entity.type
_entity.pdbx_description
1 polymer ?
#
loop_
_entity_poly.entity_id
_entity_poly.type
_entity_poly.pdbx_seq_one_letter_code
_entity_poly.pdbx_strand_id
1 'polypeptide(L)' 'MIKLGSNVKSKIHDDLTGHVVLYQPLNNYAVIMTDIIDYEMMTVECFLSDLEVA' A
#
# COMPACT_ATOMS: atom_id res chain seq x y z
N MET A 1 -0.29 -12.53 -4.63
CA MET A 1 -1.42 -12.14 -3.76
C MET A 1 -0.93 -11.15 -2.70
N ILE A 2 -1.65 -10.07 -2.52
CA ILE A 2 -1.31 -9.08 -1.51
C ILE A 2 -1.66 -9.59 -0.12
N LYS A 3 -0.77 -9.38 0.83
CA LYS A 3 -0.96 -9.74 2.24
C LYS A 3 -0.18 -8.76 3.11
N LEU A 4 -0.29 -8.90 4.42
CA LEU A 4 0.49 -8.10 5.37
C LEU A 4 1.98 -8.24 5.07
N GLY A 5 2.67 -7.12 4.95
CA GLY A 5 4.10 -7.07 4.65
C GLY A 5 4.45 -7.06 3.15
N SER A 6 3.49 -7.30 2.26
CA SER A 6 3.75 -7.30 0.82
C SER A 6 4.25 -5.92 0.35
N ASN A 7 5.21 -5.93 -0.55
CA ASN A 7 5.60 -4.72 -1.28
C ASN A 7 4.61 -4.50 -2.41
N VAL A 8 4.03 -3.32 -2.45
CA VAL A 8 2.94 -2.99 -3.38
C VAL A 8 3.16 -1.66 -4.04
N LYS A 9 2.47 -1.46 -5.15
CA LYS A 9 2.36 -0.17 -5.81
C LYS A 9 0.91 0.11 -6.15
N SER A 10 0.57 1.39 -6.26
CA SER A 10 -0.76 1.81 -6.64
C SER A 10 -0.95 1.67 -8.15
N LYS A 11 -2.13 1.19 -8.56
CA LYS A 11 -2.53 1.16 -9.96
C LYS A 11 -2.94 2.54 -10.47
N ILE A 12 -3.29 3.45 -9.56
CA ILE A 12 -3.85 4.77 -9.90
C ILE A 12 -2.90 5.93 -9.64
N HIS A 13 -1.87 5.72 -8.83
CA HIS A 13 -0.84 6.73 -8.54
C HIS A 13 0.53 6.12 -8.77
N ASP A 14 1.16 6.45 -9.89
CA ASP A 14 2.38 5.81 -10.36
C ASP A 14 3.56 5.88 -9.38
N ASP A 15 3.60 6.92 -8.58
CA ASP A 15 4.68 7.16 -7.62
C ASP A 15 4.40 6.63 -6.22
N LEU A 16 3.25 6.03 -6.00
CA LEU A 16 2.87 5.50 -4.68
C LEU A 16 3.29 4.04 -4.56
N THR A 17 4.36 3.81 -3.81
CA THR A 17 4.86 2.47 -3.49
C THR A 17 5.08 2.35 -1.99
N GLY A 18 5.08 1.15 -1.49
CA GLY A 18 5.31 0.90 -0.08
C GLY A 18 5.06 -0.55 0.29
N HIS A 19 4.88 -0.79 1.58
CA HIS A 19 4.53 -2.13 2.05
C HIS A 19 3.29 -2.09 2.93
N VAL A 20 2.54 -3.17 2.94
CA VAL A 20 1.27 -3.28 3.66
C VAL A 20 1.54 -3.44 5.15
N VAL A 21 0.98 -2.51 5.95
CA VAL A 21 1.08 -2.53 7.42
C VAL A 21 -0.25 -2.85 8.10
N LEU A 22 -1.36 -2.74 7.37
CA LEU A 22 -2.68 -3.16 7.81
C LEU A 22 -3.40 -3.80 6.63
N TYR A 23 -3.99 -4.97 6.84
CA TYR A 23 -4.60 -5.75 5.78
C TYR A 23 -5.97 -6.24 6.21
N GLN A 24 -7.02 -5.75 5.55
CA GLN A 24 -8.41 -6.11 5.82
C GLN A 24 -9.11 -6.49 4.50
N PRO A 25 -8.87 -7.70 4.00
CA PRO A 25 -9.34 -8.10 2.67
C PRO A 25 -10.86 -8.14 2.55
N LEU A 26 -11.58 -8.46 3.61
CA LEU A 26 -13.04 -8.49 3.58
C LEU A 26 -13.65 -7.11 3.37
N ASN A 27 -12.89 -6.05 3.70
CA ASN A 27 -13.31 -4.66 3.53
C ASN A 27 -12.68 -3.99 2.32
N ASN A 28 -11.94 -4.75 1.51
CA ASN A 28 -11.18 -4.19 0.38
C ASN A 28 -10.27 -3.04 0.83
N TYR A 29 -9.62 -3.19 1.98
CA TYR A 29 -8.94 -2.11 2.68
C TYR A 29 -7.53 -2.51 3.08
N ALA A 30 -6.60 -1.60 2.91
CA ALA A 30 -5.24 -1.74 3.39
C ALA A 30 -4.65 -0.38 3.73
N VAL A 31 -3.68 -0.40 4.62
CA VAL A 31 -2.82 0.76 4.89
C VAL A 31 -1.42 0.37 4.49
N ILE A 32 -0.77 1.25 3.74
CA ILE A 32 0.62 1.04 3.35
C ILE A 32 1.52 2.08 4.00
N MET A 33 2.73 1.68 4.31
CA MET A 33 3.82 2.57 4.70
C MET A 33 4.58 2.90 3.42
N THR A 34 4.64 4.18 3.06
CA THR A 34 5.26 4.61 1.80
C THR A 34 6.78 4.58 1.87
N ASP A 35 7.41 4.42 0.70
CA ASP A 35 8.86 4.38 0.57
C ASP A 35 9.47 5.76 0.33
N ILE A 36 8.70 6.83 0.51
CA ILE A 36 9.18 8.19 0.30
C ILE A 36 10.18 8.55 1.40
N ILE A 37 11.43 8.75 1.02
CA ILE A 37 12.55 8.90 1.95
C ILE A 37 12.77 10.35 2.40
N ASP A 38 12.35 11.32 1.58
CA ASP A 38 12.66 12.74 1.80
C ASP A 38 11.80 13.38 2.87
N TYR A 39 10.76 12.68 3.34
CA TYR A 39 9.86 13.15 4.37
C TYR A 39 9.65 12.03 5.39
N GLU A 40 8.98 12.34 6.49
CA GLU A 40 8.59 11.34 7.46
C GLU A 40 7.82 10.22 6.73
N MET A 41 8.09 8.98 7.14
CA MET A 41 7.38 7.83 6.59
C MET A 41 5.90 8.03 6.81
N MET A 42 5.13 8.02 5.74
CA MET A 42 3.69 8.27 5.78
C MET A 42 2.92 6.98 5.55
N THR A 43 1.83 6.83 6.29
CA THR A 43 0.87 5.77 6.03
C THR A 43 -0.23 6.31 5.14
N VAL A 44 -0.68 5.50 4.18
CA VAL A 44 -1.72 5.85 3.23
C VAL A 44 -2.78 4.76 3.23
N GLU A 45 -4.04 5.15 3.37
CA GLU A 45 -5.17 4.23 3.25
C GLU A 45 -5.46 3.97 1.78
N CYS A 46 -5.66 2.71 1.41
CA CYS A 46 -5.90 2.30 0.03
C CYS A 46 -7.00 1.26 -0.03
N PHE A 47 -7.70 1.21 -1.16
CA PHE A 47 -8.48 0.03 -1.51
C PHE A 47 -7.52 -1.06 -2.02
N LEU A 48 -7.72 -2.29 -1.59
CA LEU A 48 -6.88 -3.41 -2.08
C LEU A 48 -6.97 -3.56 -3.60
N SER A 49 -8.14 -3.29 -4.17
CA SER A 49 -8.35 -3.37 -5.62
C SER A 49 -7.51 -2.36 -6.41
N ASP A 50 -7.01 -1.31 -5.76
CA ASP A 50 -6.15 -0.30 -6.37
C ASP A 50 -4.66 -0.60 -6.22
N LEU A 51 -4.31 -1.70 -5.59
CA LEU A 51 -2.92 -2.10 -5.35
C LEU A 51 -2.55 -3.31 -6.16
N GLU A 52 -1.28 -3.38 -6.53
CA GLU A 52 -0.70 -4.58 -7.13
C GLU A 52 0.66 -4.85 -6.51
N VAL A 53 1.11 -6.10 -6.61
CA VAL A 53 2.43 -6.49 -6.10
C VAL A 53 3.51 -5.78 -6.90
N ALA A 54 4.42 -5.16 -6.18
CA ALA A 54 5.53 -4.45 -6.80
C ALA A 54 6.58 -5.43 -7.34
#